data_c240cac522ce97c749b3a65de8fafe9e
#
_entry.id   c240cac522ce97c749b3a65de8fafe9e
#
_cell.length_a   1.000
_cell.length_b   1.000
_cell.length_c   1.000
_cell.angle_alpha   90.00
_cell.angle_beta   90.00
_cell.angle_gamma   90.00
#
_symmetry.space_group_name_H-M   'P 1'
#
loop_
_entity.id
_entity.type
_entity.pdbx_description
1 polymer ?
#
loop_
_entity_poly.entity_id
_entity_poly.type
_entity_poly.pdbx_seq_one_letter_code
_entity_poly.pdbx_strand_id
1 'polypeptide(L)'
;NSGNVPAVIYGGEAQNETISVSKKILKSLIEKQNFLSNIVTLKVDGKPQNVLPREIKYHIISDEPIHVDFLRVVPGVKIRIEVPVQFINHEKSPGLKRGGVLNIVRRKVELRCPSEKIPESLVIDLDGIDIGESFKISSINLESDVTPTIKGRDFVIATLAAPTVMKEPEKPAEAEAAEGEAGSEAAVDGEKPTAEGEAKEGEDKKTAEEKK
;
A
#
# COMPACT_ATOMS: atom_id res chain seq x y z
N ASN A 1 30.72 9.78 1.91
CA ASN A 1 30.24 9.18 0.65
C ASN A 1 30.99 7.90 0.27
N SER A 2 31.08 6.96 1.19
CA SER A 2 31.88 5.74 1.04
C SER A 2 31.16 4.59 0.33
N GLY A 3 30.02 4.82 -0.34
CA GLY A 3 29.29 3.75 -1.06
C GLY A 3 28.73 2.64 -0.18
N ASN A 4 28.68 2.86 1.13
CA ASN A 4 28.12 1.94 2.11
C ASN A 4 26.87 2.54 2.75
N VAL A 5 25.93 1.68 3.10
CA VAL A 5 24.67 2.01 3.78
C VAL A 5 24.79 1.53 5.22
N PRO A 6 24.51 2.38 6.20
CA PRO A 6 24.43 1.97 7.60
C PRO A 6 23.23 1.05 7.80
N ALA A 7 23.42 0.04 8.63
CA ALA A 7 22.37 -0.89 8.99
C ALA A 7 22.51 -1.32 10.45
N VAL A 8 21.39 -1.73 11.05
CA VAL A 8 21.34 -2.17 12.44
C VAL A 8 20.80 -3.60 12.48
N ILE A 9 21.47 -4.45 13.23
CA ILE A 9 21.01 -5.81 13.55
C ILE A 9 20.50 -5.78 14.98
N TYR A 10 19.25 -6.16 15.19
CA TYR A 10 18.63 -6.21 16.51
C TYR A 10 17.84 -7.51 16.69
N GLY A 11 17.43 -7.78 17.94
CA GLY A 11 16.67 -8.97 18.31
C GLY A 11 17.54 -10.12 18.80
N GLY A 12 16.89 -11.12 19.37
CA GLY A 12 17.55 -12.21 20.11
C GLY A 12 18.12 -11.74 21.45
N GLU A 13 18.97 -12.56 22.05
CA GLU A 13 19.60 -12.28 23.36
C GLU A 13 20.88 -11.41 23.25
N ALA A 14 21.44 -11.26 22.05
CA ALA A 14 22.65 -10.50 21.82
C ALA A 14 22.36 -9.00 21.69
N GLN A 15 23.36 -8.18 22.02
CA GLN A 15 23.28 -6.73 21.88
C GLN A 15 23.04 -6.29 20.41
N ASN A 16 22.46 -5.12 20.25
CA ASN A 16 22.28 -4.52 18.93
C ASN A 16 23.63 -4.18 18.31
N GLU A 17 23.82 -4.55 17.06
CA GLU A 17 25.06 -4.32 16.32
C GLU A 17 24.80 -3.35 15.19
N THR A 18 25.66 -2.34 15.05
CA THR A 18 25.65 -1.43 13.91
C THR A 18 26.65 -1.91 12.88
N ILE A 19 26.20 -2.07 11.64
CA ILE A 19 27.03 -2.56 10.55
C ILE A 19 26.98 -1.60 9.35
N SER A 20 27.91 -1.79 8.44
CA SER A 20 27.96 -1.06 7.17
C SER A 20 27.87 -2.06 6.02
N VAL A 21 26.87 -1.92 5.17
CA VAL A 21 26.62 -2.82 4.03
C VAL A 21 26.91 -2.10 2.73
N SER A 22 27.56 -2.76 1.78
CA SER A 22 27.82 -2.19 0.47
C SER A 22 26.51 -1.87 -0.27
N LYS A 23 26.35 -0.62 -0.70
CA LYS A 23 25.17 -0.13 -1.43
C LYS A 23 24.89 -0.92 -2.70
N LYS A 24 25.93 -1.33 -3.44
CA LYS A 24 25.79 -2.10 -4.66
C LYS A 24 25.15 -3.47 -4.41
N ILE A 25 25.64 -4.19 -3.40
CA ILE A 25 25.13 -5.51 -3.03
C ILE A 25 23.69 -5.38 -2.51
N LEU A 26 23.47 -4.39 -1.66
CA LEU A 26 22.15 -4.13 -1.10
C LEU A 26 21.11 -3.82 -2.20
N LYS A 27 21.46 -2.99 -3.18
CA LYS A 27 20.59 -2.65 -4.30
C LYS A 27 20.22 -3.90 -5.12
N SER A 28 21.17 -4.75 -5.45
CA SER A 28 20.90 -6.02 -6.16
C SER A 28 20.02 -7.00 -5.37
N LEU A 29 20.10 -6.96 -4.02
CA LEU A 29 19.25 -7.78 -3.18
C LEU A 29 17.82 -7.23 -3.09
N ILE A 30 17.67 -5.90 -3.01
CA ILE A 30 16.37 -5.22 -2.95
C ILE A 30 15.58 -5.37 -4.25
N GLU A 31 16.26 -5.39 -5.41
CA GLU A 31 15.64 -5.61 -6.72
C GLU A 31 14.92 -6.97 -6.82
N LYS A 32 15.29 -7.92 -5.97
CA LYS A 32 14.54 -9.18 -5.82
C LYS A 32 13.27 -8.90 -5.03
N GLN A 33 12.12 -9.22 -5.63
CA GLN A 33 10.78 -8.93 -5.05
C GLN A 33 10.56 -9.50 -3.64
N ASN A 34 11.29 -10.55 -3.28
CA ASN A 34 11.12 -11.30 -2.03
C ASN A 34 12.17 -10.95 -0.97
N PHE A 35 12.89 -9.83 -1.11
CA PHE A 35 13.98 -9.49 -0.17
C PHE A 35 13.50 -9.39 1.29
N LEU A 36 12.32 -8.78 1.53
CA LEU A 36 11.77 -8.60 2.88
C LEU A 36 11.21 -9.89 3.51
N SER A 37 10.99 -10.94 2.70
CA SER A 37 10.51 -12.24 3.19
C SER A 37 11.60 -13.31 3.25
N ASN A 38 12.81 -13.03 2.77
CA ASN A 38 13.89 -14.00 2.73
C ASN A 38 14.90 -13.78 3.86
N ILE A 39 15.35 -14.90 4.47
CA ILE A 39 16.45 -14.87 5.43
C ILE A 39 17.75 -14.67 4.67
N VAL A 40 18.51 -13.67 5.10
CA VAL A 40 19.83 -13.35 4.56
C VAL A 40 20.90 -13.70 5.59
N THR A 41 21.94 -14.38 5.15
CA THR A 41 23.11 -14.63 6.00
C THR A 41 24.11 -13.49 5.82
N LEU A 42 24.28 -12.70 6.86
CA LEU A 42 25.30 -11.64 6.92
C LEU A 42 26.56 -12.14 7.60
N LYS A 43 27.72 -11.83 7.05
CA LYS A 43 29.01 -12.09 7.68
C LYS A 43 29.44 -10.81 8.39
N VAL A 44 29.29 -10.77 9.71
CA VAL A 44 29.73 -9.68 10.56
C VAL A 44 30.97 -10.13 11.32
N ASP A 45 32.08 -9.46 11.17
CA ASP A 45 33.36 -9.80 11.79
C ASP A 45 33.77 -11.29 11.62
N GLY A 46 33.47 -11.84 10.44
CA GLY A 46 33.77 -13.24 10.13
C GLY A 46 32.78 -14.26 10.66
N LYS A 47 31.79 -13.86 11.45
CA LYS A 47 30.73 -14.74 11.96
C LYS A 47 29.49 -14.66 11.09
N PRO A 48 28.96 -15.78 10.58
CA PRO A 48 27.70 -15.77 9.84
C PRO A 48 26.52 -15.60 10.81
N GLN A 49 25.66 -14.62 10.54
CA GLN A 49 24.43 -14.37 11.28
C GLN A 49 23.24 -14.43 10.33
N ASN A 50 22.22 -15.18 10.68
CA ASN A 50 20.98 -15.25 9.92
C ASN A 50 20.07 -14.11 10.37
N VAL A 51 19.72 -13.24 9.43
CA VAL A 51 18.91 -12.05 9.68
C VAL A 51 17.79 -11.93 8.65
N LEU A 52 16.70 -11.32 9.07
CA LEU A 52 15.57 -10.98 8.23
C LEU A 52 15.53 -9.46 8.04
N PRO A 53 15.55 -8.94 6.80
CA PRO A 53 15.34 -7.53 6.56
C PRO A 53 13.94 -7.13 7.02
N ARG A 54 13.83 -6.07 7.81
CA ARG A 54 12.57 -5.61 8.38
C ARG A 54 12.07 -4.34 7.73
N GLU A 55 12.94 -3.36 7.66
CA GLU A 55 12.62 -2.05 7.11
C GLU A 55 13.80 -1.54 6.29
N ILE A 56 13.47 -0.89 5.17
CA ILE A 56 14.45 -0.22 4.32
C ILE A 56 13.99 1.23 4.17
N LYS A 57 14.84 2.16 4.54
CA LYS A 57 14.61 3.58 4.32
C LYS A 57 15.29 4.03 3.05
N TYR A 58 14.51 4.69 2.20
CA TYR A 58 14.97 5.20 0.92
C TYR A 58 15.09 6.71 0.93
N HIS A 59 15.97 7.22 0.09
CA HIS A 59 16.07 8.65 -0.17
C HIS A 59 14.91 9.07 -1.07
N ILE A 60 14.21 10.13 -0.71
CA ILE A 60 12.95 10.55 -1.33
C ILE A 60 13.09 10.88 -2.83
N ILE A 61 14.25 11.39 -3.26
CA ILE A 61 14.46 11.84 -4.64
C ILE A 61 15.18 10.78 -5.49
N SER A 62 16.16 10.06 -4.91
CA SER A 62 17.02 9.15 -5.67
C SER A 62 16.67 7.68 -5.53
N ASP A 63 15.66 7.34 -4.70
CA ASP A 63 15.24 5.97 -4.36
C ASP A 63 16.40 5.05 -3.92
N GLU A 64 17.47 5.68 -3.42
CA GLU A 64 18.61 4.95 -2.94
C GLU A 64 18.42 4.54 -1.47
N PRO A 65 18.80 3.31 -1.09
CA PRO A 65 18.71 2.89 0.30
C PRO A 65 19.66 3.71 1.17
N ILE A 66 19.13 4.29 2.25
CA ILE A 66 19.84 5.09 3.23
C ILE A 66 20.12 4.29 4.49
N HIS A 67 19.18 3.46 4.91
CA HIS A 67 19.27 2.67 6.13
C HIS A 67 18.52 1.35 5.97
N VAL A 68 19.01 0.30 6.60
CA VAL A 68 18.35 -1.01 6.62
C VAL A 68 18.35 -1.57 8.02
N ASP A 69 17.19 -2.06 8.43
CA ASP A 69 16.98 -2.71 9.71
C ASP A 69 16.89 -4.21 9.51
N PHE A 70 17.72 -4.94 10.23
CA PHE A 70 17.78 -6.39 10.22
C PHE A 70 17.33 -6.96 11.56
N LEU A 71 16.41 -7.90 11.53
CA LEU A 71 16.00 -8.68 12.69
C LEU A 71 16.81 -9.98 12.74
N ARG A 72 17.47 -10.26 13.86
CA ARG A 72 18.18 -11.50 14.09
C ARG A 72 17.19 -12.66 14.20
N VAL A 73 17.37 -13.69 13.39
CA VAL A 73 16.49 -14.84 13.35
C VAL A 73 16.95 -15.87 14.37
N VAL A 74 16.09 -16.14 15.36
CA VAL A 74 16.30 -17.19 16.35
C VAL A 74 15.42 -18.39 15.97
N PRO A 75 15.96 -19.62 15.91
CA PRO A 75 15.17 -20.80 15.60
C PRO A 75 14.05 -21.02 16.65
N GLY A 76 12.87 -21.46 16.19
CA GLY A 76 11.71 -21.72 17.04
C GLY A 76 10.86 -20.49 17.43
N VAL A 77 11.26 -19.28 17.08
CA VAL A 77 10.48 -18.06 17.35
C VAL A 77 9.56 -17.75 16.18
N LYS A 78 8.29 -17.43 16.48
CA LYS A 78 7.34 -16.96 15.47
C LYS A 78 7.64 -15.50 15.12
N ILE A 79 7.94 -15.26 13.85
CA ILE A 79 8.24 -13.93 13.33
C ILE A 79 7.05 -13.42 12.50
N ARG A 80 6.89 -12.10 12.49
CA ARG A 80 5.94 -11.43 11.61
C ARG A 80 6.70 -10.99 10.37
N ILE A 81 6.21 -11.37 9.21
CA ILE A 81 6.81 -11.02 7.92
C ILE A 81 5.74 -10.54 6.94
N GLU A 82 6.16 -9.72 5.99
CA GLU A 82 5.36 -9.27 4.86
C GLU A 82 5.70 -10.11 3.64
N VAL A 83 4.76 -10.95 3.20
CA VAL A 83 4.95 -11.84 2.06
C VAL A 83 4.25 -11.23 0.84
N PRO A 84 4.93 -11.12 -0.31
CA PRO A 84 4.33 -10.63 -1.52
C PRO A 84 3.32 -11.63 -2.09
N VAL A 85 2.25 -11.11 -2.69
CA VAL A 85 1.23 -11.90 -3.38
C VAL A 85 1.55 -11.95 -4.86
N GLN A 86 1.56 -13.15 -5.43
CA GLN A 86 1.72 -13.39 -6.86
C GLN A 86 0.44 -13.98 -7.44
N PHE A 87 0.00 -13.43 -8.55
CA PHE A 87 -1.16 -13.90 -9.27
C PHE A 87 -0.71 -14.70 -10.48
N ILE A 88 -1.24 -15.90 -10.63
CA ILE A 88 -0.93 -16.78 -11.75
C ILE A 88 -2.17 -17.02 -12.60
N ASN A 89 -1.99 -17.57 -13.82
CA ASN A 89 -3.07 -17.94 -14.75
C ASN A 89 -3.99 -16.78 -15.19
N HIS A 90 -3.43 -15.58 -15.35
CA HIS A 90 -4.18 -14.41 -15.85
C HIS A 90 -4.92 -14.73 -17.16
N GLU A 91 -4.31 -15.47 -18.06
CA GLU A 91 -4.88 -15.81 -19.39
C GLU A 91 -6.05 -16.80 -19.31
N LYS A 92 -6.16 -17.57 -18.22
CA LYS A 92 -7.21 -18.57 -18.06
C LYS A 92 -8.48 -18.04 -17.42
N SER A 93 -8.41 -16.87 -16.79
CA SER A 93 -9.56 -16.24 -16.15
C SER A 93 -10.60 -15.78 -17.19
N PRO A 94 -11.84 -16.27 -17.13
CA PRO A 94 -12.92 -15.83 -18.02
C PRO A 94 -13.28 -14.38 -17.79
N GLY A 95 -13.19 -13.90 -16.56
CA GLY A 95 -13.47 -12.52 -16.22
C GLY A 95 -12.49 -11.54 -16.85
N LEU A 96 -11.19 -11.85 -16.85
CA LEU A 96 -10.17 -11.02 -17.53
C LEU A 96 -10.36 -11.04 -19.05
N LYS A 97 -10.70 -12.19 -19.64
CA LYS A 97 -11.00 -12.29 -21.08
C LYS A 97 -12.20 -11.45 -21.51
N ARG A 98 -13.17 -11.25 -20.61
CA ARG A 98 -14.35 -10.39 -20.85
C ARG A 98 -14.07 -8.91 -20.63
N GLY A 99 -12.81 -8.54 -20.38
CA GLY A 99 -12.40 -7.16 -20.16
C GLY A 99 -12.47 -6.71 -18.70
N GLY A 100 -12.60 -7.65 -17.75
CA GLY A 100 -12.49 -7.34 -16.32
C GLY A 100 -11.11 -6.82 -15.94
N VAL A 101 -11.06 -6.01 -14.91
CA VAL A 101 -9.82 -5.44 -14.37
C VAL A 101 -9.53 -6.05 -13.00
N LEU A 102 -8.32 -6.60 -12.84
CA LEU A 102 -7.85 -7.08 -11.55
C LEU A 102 -7.43 -5.90 -10.68
N ASN A 103 -8.23 -5.60 -9.66
CA ASN A 103 -7.93 -4.59 -8.68
C ASN A 103 -7.23 -5.24 -7.48
N ILE A 104 -5.93 -4.96 -7.32
CA ILE A 104 -5.11 -5.49 -6.23
C ILE A 104 -5.23 -4.54 -5.05
N VAL A 105 -5.94 -4.96 -4.01
CA VAL A 105 -6.11 -4.20 -2.76
C VAL A 105 -4.86 -4.30 -1.90
N ARG A 106 -4.24 -5.49 -1.86
CA ARG A 106 -3.04 -5.75 -1.07
C ARG A 106 -2.02 -6.51 -1.90
N ARG A 107 -0.85 -5.91 -2.09
CA ARG A 107 0.29 -6.55 -2.76
C ARG A 107 1.14 -7.39 -1.83
N LYS A 108 1.05 -7.13 -0.52
CA LYS A 108 1.76 -7.84 0.54
C LYS A 108 0.79 -8.19 1.64
N VAL A 109 0.99 -9.34 2.26
CA VAL A 109 0.20 -9.82 3.39
C VAL A 109 1.13 -10.09 4.55
N GLU A 110 0.76 -9.56 5.72
CA GLU A 110 1.47 -9.84 6.96
C GLU A 110 1.08 -11.20 7.52
N LEU A 111 2.08 -12.06 7.66
CA LEU A 111 1.93 -13.40 8.21
C LEU A 111 2.79 -13.57 9.45
N ARG A 112 2.35 -14.43 10.34
CA ARG A 112 3.15 -14.96 11.46
C ARG A 112 3.52 -16.39 11.13
N CYS A 113 4.80 -16.65 10.96
CA CYS A 113 5.32 -17.98 10.67
C CYS A 113 6.52 -18.28 11.56
N PRO A 114 6.81 -19.56 11.79
CA PRO A 114 8.06 -19.97 12.41
C PRO A 114 9.22 -19.63 11.48
N SER A 115 10.38 -19.34 12.06
CA SER A 115 11.60 -18.97 11.33
C SER A 115 12.08 -20.00 10.30
N GLU A 116 11.63 -21.25 10.44
CA GLU A 116 12.06 -22.35 9.56
C GLU A 116 11.19 -22.51 8.30
N LYS A 117 9.94 -21.99 8.36
CA LYS A 117 8.95 -22.13 7.28
C LYS A 117 8.44 -20.75 6.86
N ILE A 118 9.26 -20.03 6.16
CA ILE A 118 8.91 -18.73 5.63
C ILE A 118 8.48 -18.91 4.16
N PRO A 119 7.22 -18.63 3.80
CA PRO A 119 6.80 -18.67 2.39
C PRO A 119 7.43 -17.52 1.62
N GLU A 120 8.04 -17.81 0.47
CA GLU A 120 8.64 -16.79 -0.39
C GLU A 120 7.59 -15.90 -1.05
N SER A 121 6.45 -16.47 -1.41
CA SER A 121 5.32 -15.75 -2.03
C SER A 121 4.00 -16.46 -1.74
N LEU A 122 2.92 -15.69 -1.72
CA LEU A 122 1.56 -16.23 -1.70
C LEU A 122 1.05 -16.30 -3.14
N VAL A 123 0.79 -17.51 -3.61
CA VAL A 123 0.31 -17.72 -4.97
C VAL A 123 -1.22 -17.78 -4.97
N ILE A 124 -1.84 -16.92 -5.79
CA ILE A 124 -3.27 -16.90 -6.02
C ILE A 124 -3.53 -17.30 -7.47
N ASP A 125 -4.33 -18.33 -7.64
CA ASP A 125 -4.74 -18.80 -8.96
C ASP A 125 -6.00 -18.06 -9.41
N LEU A 126 -5.96 -17.51 -10.64
CA LEU A 126 -7.07 -16.78 -11.25
C LEU A 126 -7.89 -17.67 -12.20
N ASP A 127 -7.64 -18.99 -12.22
CA ASP A 127 -8.34 -19.89 -13.13
C ASP A 127 -9.83 -19.99 -12.76
N GLY A 128 -10.69 -19.87 -13.79
CA GLY A 128 -12.14 -20.02 -13.64
C GLY A 128 -12.90 -18.86 -12.96
N ILE A 129 -12.22 -17.76 -12.65
CA ILE A 129 -12.80 -16.65 -11.89
C ILE A 129 -13.48 -15.64 -12.80
N ASP A 130 -14.71 -15.25 -12.45
CA ASP A 130 -15.53 -14.31 -13.22
C ASP A 130 -15.53 -12.90 -12.59
N ILE A 131 -16.12 -11.95 -13.31
CA ILE A 131 -16.23 -10.55 -12.90
C ILE A 131 -17.14 -10.45 -11.65
N GLY A 132 -16.68 -9.69 -10.66
CA GLY A 132 -17.39 -9.48 -9.40
C GLY A 132 -16.90 -10.37 -8.24
N GLU A 133 -16.02 -11.32 -8.52
CA GLU A 133 -15.43 -12.13 -7.46
C GLU A 133 -14.31 -11.44 -6.71
N SER A 134 -14.13 -11.80 -5.45
CA SER A 134 -13.09 -11.26 -4.59
C SER A 134 -12.26 -12.36 -3.94
N PHE A 135 -10.95 -12.21 -4.00
CA PHE A 135 -10.01 -13.09 -3.35
C PHE A 135 -9.81 -12.67 -1.90
N LYS A 136 -10.19 -13.55 -1.00
CA LYS A 136 -10.00 -13.38 0.44
C LYS A 136 -8.84 -14.22 0.92
N ILE A 137 -8.31 -13.88 2.10
CA ILE A 137 -7.21 -14.66 2.71
C ILE A 137 -7.58 -16.12 2.94
N SER A 138 -8.86 -16.43 3.20
CA SER A 138 -9.34 -17.79 3.40
C SER A 138 -9.31 -18.65 2.13
N SER A 139 -9.25 -18.04 0.96
CA SER A 139 -9.16 -18.76 -0.33
C SER A 139 -7.74 -19.22 -0.65
N ILE A 140 -6.75 -18.81 0.13
CA ILE A 140 -5.35 -19.16 -0.09
C ILE A 140 -4.97 -20.36 0.78
N ASN A 141 -4.33 -21.33 0.18
CA ASN A 141 -3.75 -22.44 0.90
C ASN A 141 -2.53 -21.98 1.70
N LEU A 142 -2.73 -21.69 2.99
CA LEU A 142 -1.65 -21.41 3.92
C LEU A 142 -1.16 -22.70 4.55
N GLU A 143 0.13 -22.81 4.79
CA GLU A 143 0.69 -23.91 5.56
C GLU A 143 0.17 -23.89 7.01
N SER A 144 0.08 -25.07 7.64
CA SER A 144 -0.56 -25.25 8.95
C SER A 144 0.01 -24.37 10.07
N ASP A 145 1.28 -23.97 9.95
CA ASP A 145 2.00 -23.17 10.95
C ASP A 145 1.97 -21.67 10.66
N VAL A 146 1.46 -21.28 9.48
CA VAL A 146 1.41 -19.89 9.02
C VAL A 146 0.05 -19.30 9.34
N THR A 147 0.02 -18.22 10.09
CA THR A 147 -1.22 -17.54 10.47
C THR A 147 -1.19 -16.07 10.06
N PRO A 148 -2.28 -15.53 9.51
CA PRO A 148 -2.33 -14.10 9.22
C PRO A 148 -2.28 -13.29 10.52
N THR A 149 -1.62 -12.15 10.49
CA THR A 149 -1.52 -11.25 11.65
C THR A 149 -2.89 -10.69 12.03
N ILE A 150 -3.73 -10.40 11.04
CA ILE A 150 -5.09 -9.93 11.22
C ILE A 150 -5.99 -11.15 11.45
N LYS A 151 -6.32 -11.39 12.71
CA LYS A 151 -7.26 -12.44 13.12
C LYS A 151 -8.67 -11.86 13.20
N GLY A 152 -9.67 -12.65 12.82
CA GLY A 152 -11.09 -12.28 12.97
C GLY A 152 -11.71 -11.48 11.84
N ARG A 153 -10.95 -11.14 10.79
CA ARG A 153 -11.49 -10.54 9.57
C ARG A 153 -10.95 -11.26 8.36
N ASP A 154 -11.86 -11.64 7.49
CA ASP A 154 -11.54 -12.17 6.17
C ASP A 154 -11.29 -11.00 5.23
N PHE A 155 -10.06 -10.53 5.18
CA PHE A 155 -9.71 -9.38 4.36
C PHE A 155 -9.51 -9.78 2.89
N VAL A 156 -9.93 -8.87 2.01
CA VAL A 156 -9.80 -9.02 0.57
C VAL A 156 -8.37 -8.65 0.16
N ILE A 157 -7.80 -9.46 -0.72
CA ILE A 157 -6.47 -9.27 -1.30
C ILE A 157 -6.59 -8.65 -2.69
N ALA A 158 -7.49 -9.19 -3.51
CA ALA A 158 -7.77 -8.67 -4.84
C ALA A 158 -9.25 -8.84 -5.20
N THR A 159 -9.74 -8.03 -6.10
CA THR A 159 -11.10 -8.12 -6.66
C THR A 159 -11.04 -8.03 -8.17
N LEU A 160 -11.88 -8.80 -8.85
CA LEU A 160 -12.04 -8.70 -10.28
C LEU A 160 -13.25 -7.81 -10.58
N ALA A 161 -13.01 -6.58 -10.99
CA ALA A 161 -14.07 -5.59 -11.26
C ALA A 161 -14.41 -5.53 -12.76
N ALA A 162 -15.67 -5.20 -13.06
CA ALA A 162 -16.06 -4.87 -14.42
C ALA A 162 -15.36 -3.59 -14.88
N PRO A 163 -15.03 -3.46 -16.18
CA PRO A 163 -14.54 -2.21 -16.71
C PRO A 163 -15.58 -1.10 -16.55
N THR A 164 -15.16 0.03 -16.00
CA THR A 164 -16.01 1.22 -15.95
C THR A 164 -16.10 1.81 -17.34
N VAL A 165 -17.20 1.57 -18.05
CA VAL A 165 -17.49 2.30 -19.27
C VAL A 165 -17.91 3.69 -18.82
N MET A 166 -17.05 4.66 -18.95
CA MET A 166 -17.46 6.07 -18.91
C MET A 166 -18.39 6.28 -20.10
N LYS A 167 -19.69 6.32 -19.86
CA LYS A 167 -20.59 6.97 -20.78
C LYS A 167 -20.22 8.45 -20.75
N GLU A 168 -19.55 8.93 -21.78
CA GLU A 168 -19.49 10.35 -22.06
C GLU A 168 -20.94 10.87 -22.00
N PRO A 169 -21.22 11.93 -21.22
CA PRO A 169 -22.54 12.51 -21.26
C PRO A 169 -22.78 12.98 -22.69
N GLU A 170 -23.68 12.31 -23.39
CA GLU A 170 -24.22 12.82 -24.66
C GLU A 170 -24.65 14.25 -24.43
N LYS A 171 -23.92 15.15 -25.07
CA LYS A 171 -24.27 16.56 -25.24
C LYS A 171 -25.70 16.57 -25.77
N PRO A 172 -26.68 17.21 -25.11
CA PRO A 172 -28.00 17.35 -25.71
C PRO A 172 -27.84 18.01 -27.06
N ALA A 173 -28.29 17.31 -28.08
CA ALA A 173 -28.42 17.91 -29.42
C ALA A 173 -29.38 19.10 -29.29
N GLU A 174 -28.86 20.25 -29.55
CA GLU A 174 -29.57 21.49 -29.80
C GLU A 174 -30.51 21.24 -30.95
N ALA A 175 -31.79 21.18 -30.65
CA ALA A 175 -32.86 21.25 -31.65
C ALA A 175 -32.96 22.72 -32.10
N GLU A 176 -32.46 22.97 -33.30
CA GLU A 176 -32.93 24.08 -34.13
C GLU A 176 -34.41 23.90 -34.39
N ALA A 177 -35.18 24.93 -34.13
CA ALA A 177 -36.17 25.41 -35.07
C ALA A 177 -36.97 26.59 -34.53
N ALA A 178 -36.96 27.60 -35.32
CA ALA A 178 -38.04 28.53 -35.74
C ALA A 178 -38.32 29.75 -34.86
N GLU A 179 -37.84 30.87 -35.35
CA GLU A 179 -38.58 32.02 -35.88
C GLU A 179 -39.82 32.51 -35.10
N GLY A 180 -39.76 33.73 -34.69
CA GLY A 180 -40.91 34.47 -34.23
C GLY A 180 -40.55 35.86 -33.70
N GLU A 181 -40.62 36.78 -34.55
CA GLU A 181 -40.48 38.26 -34.53
C GLU A 181 -41.19 38.96 -33.37
N ALA A 182 -40.62 40.09 -33.08
CA ALA A 182 -41.27 41.33 -32.66
C ALA A 182 -41.23 41.76 -31.19
N GLY A 183 -40.52 42.79 -30.97
CA GLY A 183 -41.15 43.96 -30.39
C GLY A 183 -40.53 44.50 -29.09
N SER A 184 -39.80 45.59 -29.30
CA SER A 184 -39.93 46.83 -28.55
C SER A 184 -39.45 46.94 -27.12
N GLU A 185 -38.34 47.65 -27.00
CA GLU A 185 -38.19 48.94 -26.31
C GLU A 185 -38.14 49.00 -24.78
N ALA A 186 -37.10 49.69 -24.38
CA ALA A 186 -36.93 50.67 -23.27
C ALA A 186 -36.33 50.14 -22.01
N ALA A 187 -35.12 50.43 -21.78
CA ALA A 187 -34.55 51.63 -21.19
C ALA A 187 -34.38 51.57 -19.68
N VAL A 188 -33.18 51.82 -19.29
CA VAL A 188 -32.68 52.73 -18.26
C VAL A 188 -32.41 52.18 -16.86
N ASP A 189 -31.13 52.19 -16.58
CA ASP A 189 -30.47 52.94 -15.51
C ASP A 189 -30.43 52.35 -14.11
N GLY A 190 -29.25 52.48 -13.57
CA GLY A 190 -29.06 52.78 -12.17
C GLY A 190 -28.28 51.77 -11.35
N GLU A 191 -26.99 51.97 -11.38
CA GLU A 191 -26.16 52.34 -10.21
C GLU A 191 -25.86 51.31 -9.13
N LYS A 192 -24.58 51.07 -9.06
CA LYS A 192 -23.79 50.69 -7.87
C LYS A 192 -23.93 51.78 -6.79
N PRO A 193 -23.78 51.60 -5.49
CA PRO A 193 -22.50 51.23 -4.87
C PRO A 193 -22.51 50.51 -3.52
N THR A 194 -21.36 49.91 -3.23
CA THR A 194 -20.48 49.93 -2.06
C THR A 194 -21.00 49.93 -0.59
N ALA A 195 -20.18 49.28 0.17
CA ALA A 195 -19.70 49.52 1.52
C ALA A 195 -20.20 48.54 2.59
N GLU A 196 -19.30 47.77 3.13
CA GLU A 196 -18.50 48.00 4.39
C GLU A 196 -19.27 47.85 5.68
N GLY A 197 -18.66 47.17 6.62
CA GLY A 197 -18.97 47.20 8.04
C GLY A 197 -18.84 45.80 8.68
N GLU A 198 -17.65 45.43 9.11
CA GLU A 198 -17.06 45.50 10.46
C GLU A 198 -17.80 44.75 11.58
N ALA A 199 -17.06 43.77 12.07
CA ALA A 199 -16.54 43.53 13.41
C ALA A 199 -17.52 43.46 14.61
N LYS A 200 -17.27 42.44 15.41
CA LYS A 200 -17.03 42.39 16.88
C LYS A 200 -17.28 40.95 17.34
N GLU A 201 -16.27 40.25 17.89
CA GLU A 201 -15.69 40.33 19.23
C GLU A 201 -16.66 39.93 20.36
N GLY A 202 -16.19 39.03 21.19
CA GLY A 202 -16.70 38.64 22.51
C GLY A 202 -16.37 37.18 22.78
N GLU A 203 -15.16 36.77 23.29
CA GLU A 203 -14.76 36.78 24.69
C GLU A 203 -15.90 36.36 25.66
N ASP A 204 -15.76 35.30 26.40
CA ASP A 204 -15.10 35.19 27.67
C ASP A 204 -15.46 33.89 28.41
N LYS A 205 -14.44 33.38 29.11
CA LYS A 205 -14.42 32.78 30.47
C LYS A 205 -14.96 31.35 30.68
N LYS A 206 -14.02 30.48 31.03
CA LYS A 206 -13.49 30.20 32.40
C LYS A 206 -14.45 29.44 33.31
N THR A 207 -14.09 28.28 33.75
CA THR A 207 -13.54 27.84 35.07
C THR A 207 -13.76 26.32 35.14
N ALA A 208 -12.79 25.48 35.30
CA ALA A 208 -12.09 25.11 36.55
C ALA A 208 -12.86 24.20 37.51
N GLU A 209 -12.09 23.26 38.01
CA GLU A 209 -12.17 22.50 39.28
C GLU A 209 -13.02 21.23 39.27
N GLU A 210 -12.40 20.17 39.48
CA GLU A 210 -11.72 19.49 40.60
C GLU A 210 -12.60 18.40 41.25
N LYS A 211 -11.91 17.29 41.55
CA LYS A 211 -12.21 16.26 42.56
C LYS A 211 -13.21 15.14 42.22
N LYS A 212 -12.74 13.93 42.00
CA LYS A 212 -12.39 13.00 43.11
C LYS A 212 -11.69 11.76 42.50
#